data_e8da04867cd663234ff69570b4517de7
#
_entry.id   e8da04867cd663234ff69570b4517de7
#
_cell.length_a   1.000
_cell.length_b   1.000
_cell.length_c   1.000
_cell.angle_alpha   90.00
_cell.angle_beta   90.00
_cell.angle_gamma   90.00
#
_symmetry.space_group_name_H-M   'P 1'
#
loop_
_entity.id
_entity.type
_entity.pdbx_description
1 polymer ?
#
loop_
_entity_poly.entity_id
_entity_poly.type
_entity_poly.pdbx_seq_one_letter_code
_entity_poly.pdbx_strand_id
1 'polypeptide(L)'
;MSKRLFVGSIAWGTTDATLKKHFEQAGAVESANVIMDKMSGRSKGFGFVEMLNDADAATAIDKLNGSELDGRKIVVSEARPKQ
;
A
#
# COMPACT_ATOMS: atom_id res chain seq x y z
N MET A 1 0.71 -0.26 17.73
CA MET A 1 0.58 0.29 16.38
C MET A 1 0.65 -0.81 15.36
N SER A 2 -0.10 -0.68 14.28
CA SER A 2 -0.10 -1.68 13.22
C SER A 2 1.00 -1.40 12.21
N LYS A 3 1.71 -2.46 11.79
CA LYS A 3 2.67 -2.38 10.70
C LYS A 3 1.96 -2.51 9.35
N ARG A 4 0.69 -2.83 9.36
CA ARG A 4 -0.09 -3.02 8.15
C ARG A 4 -0.72 -1.70 7.73
N LEU A 5 -0.58 -1.40 6.44
CA LEU A 5 -1.06 -0.14 5.87
C LEU A 5 -2.13 -0.41 4.82
N PHE A 6 -3.15 0.43 4.82
CA PHE A 6 -4.13 0.45 3.75
C PHE A 6 -3.67 1.44 2.69
N VAL A 7 -3.69 1.02 1.44
CA VAL A 7 -3.30 1.87 0.32
C VAL A 7 -4.49 1.95 -0.64
N GLY A 8 -5.03 3.15 -0.77
CA GLY A 8 -6.19 3.38 -1.65
C GLY A 8 -5.83 4.19 -2.88
N SER A 9 -6.77 4.29 -3.80
CA SER A 9 -6.63 5.04 -5.06
C SER A 9 -5.47 4.54 -5.92
N ILE A 10 -5.26 3.23 -5.93
CA ILE A 10 -4.19 2.61 -6.70
C ILE A 10 -4.59 2.54 -8.17
N ALA A 11 -3.62 2.81 -9.07
CA ALA A 11 -3.85 2.68 -10.50
C ALA A 11 -4.10 1.21 -10.88
N TRP A 12 -4.88 0.99 -11.93
CA TRP A 12 -5.20 -0.37 -12.36
C TRP A 12 -3.97 -1.17 -12.78
N GLY A 13 -2.95 -0.50 -13.28
CA GLY A 13 -1.71 -1.16 -13.69
C GLY A 13 -0.73 -1.45 -12.57
N THR A 14 -1.02 -1.00 -11.35
CA THR A 14 -0.14 -1.24 -10.21
C THR A 14 -0.20 -2.72 -9.82
N THR A 15 0.97 -3.31 -9.66
CA THR A 15 1.09 -4.71 -9.25
C THR A 15 1.62 -4.79 -7.82
N ASP A 16 1.60 -6.00 -7.25
CA ASP A 16 2.18 -6.22 -5.92
C ASP A 16 3.66 -5.78 -5.90
N ALA A 17 4.38 -6.09 -6.97
CA ALA A 17 5.81 -5.76 -7.06
C ALA A 17 6.05 -4.25 -7.10
N THR A 18 5.28 -3.52 -7.89
CA THR A 18 5.44 -2.06 -7.98
C THR A 18 5.01 -1.39 -6.69
N LEU A 19 3.97 -1.89 -6.04
CA LEU A 19 3.51 -1.37 -4.76
C LEU A 19 4.59 -1.58 -3.69
N LYS A 20 5.15 -2.76 -3.63
CA LYS A 20 6.23 -3.07 -2.69
C LYS A 20 7.43 -2.16 -2.91
N LYS A 21 7.85 -2.01 -4.16
CA LYS A 21 8.99 -1.17 -4.51
C LYS A 21 8.76 0.28 -4.09
N HIS A 22 7.56 0.78 -4.31
CA HIS A 22 7.22 2.15 -3.92
C HIS A 22 7.35 2.34 -2.41
N PHE A 23 6.90 1.37 -1.63
CA PHE A 23 6.95 1.46 -0.17
C PHE A 23 8.34 1.17 0.40
N GLU A 24 9.22 0.54 -0.37
CA GLU A 24 10.62 0.33 0.05
C GLU A 24 11.38 1.63 0.22
N GLN A 25 10.89 2.72 -0.33
CA GLN A 25 11.47 4.05 -0.12
C GLN A 25 11.33 4.51 1.34
N ALA A 26 10.36 3.98 2.05
CA ALA A 26 10.12 4.36 3.45
C ALA A 26 10.75 3.40 4.43
N GLY A 27 11.11 2.19 3.99
CA GLY A 27 11.72 1.20 4.86
C GLY A 27 11.49 -0.20 4.33
N ALA A 28 11.89 -1.20 5.10
CA ALA A 28 11.76 -2.59 4.70
C ALA A 28 10.30 -3.02 4.67
N VAL A 29 9.89 -3.64 3.57
CA VAL A 29 8.52 -4.11 3.36
C VAL A 29 8.49 -5.62 3.52
N GLU A 30 7.60 -6.11 4.38
CA GLU A 30 7.41 -7.53 4.57
C GLU A 30 6.54 -8.13 3.46
N SER A 31 5.43 -7.45 3.14
CA SER A 31 4.55 -7.91 2.08
C SER A 31 3.77 -6.75 1.47
N ALA A 32 3.32 -6.93 0.24
CA ALA A 32 2.48 -5.96 -0.44
C ALA A 32 1.53 -6.72 -1.35
N ASN A 33 0.24 -6.38 -1.27
CA ASN A 33 -0.78 -7.06 -2.04
C ASN A 33 -1.80 -6.06 -2.57
N VAL A 34 -2.00 -6.08 -3.88
CA VAL A 34 -3.10 -5.33 -4.50
C VAL A 34 -4.33 -6.24 -4.51
N ILE A 35 -5.45 -5.71 -4.04
CA ILE A 35 -6.68 -6.49 -3.99
C ILE A 35 -7.33 -6.49 -5.37
N MET A 36 -7.58 -7.68 -5.88
CA MET A 36 -8.16 -7.86 -7.20
C MET A 36 -9.60 -8.32 -7.09
N ASP A 37 -10.43 -7.89 -8.05
CA ASP A 37 -11.79 -8.39 -8.17
C ASP A 37 -11.74 -9.74 -8.88
N LYS A 38 -12.25 -10.77 -8.23
CA LYS A 38 -12.19 -12.13 -8.76
C LYS A 38 -13.04 -12.30 -10.03
N MET A 39 -14.10 -11.53 -10.16
CA MET A 39 -15.00 -11.67 -11.30
C MET A 39 -14.49 -11.00 -12.56
N SER A 40 -13.88 -9.81 -12.41
CA SER A 40 -13.39 -9.06 -13.57
C SER A 40 -11.88 -9.20 -13.78
N GLY A 41 -11.14 -9.69 -12.77
CA GLY A 41 -9.70 -9.76 -12.82
C GLY A 41 -9.02 -8.41 -12.72
N ARG A 42 -9.74 -7.36 -12.37
CA ARG A 42 -9.21 -6.00 -12.26
C ARG A 42 -8.93 -5.64 -10.83
N SER A 43 -7.99 -4.71 -10.65
CA SER A 43 -7.71 -4.14 -9.34
C SER A 43 -8.93 -3.40 -8.82
N LYS A 44 -9.23 -3.58 -7.52
CA LYS A 44 -10.30 -2.82 -6.88
C LYS A 44 -9.89 -1.40 -6.54
N GLY A 45 -8.66 -1.02 -6.87
CA GLY A 45 -8.14 0.32 -6.61
C GLY A 45 -7.58 0.48 -5.21
N PHE A 46 -7.39 -0.61 -4.47
CA PHE A 46 -6.75 -0.55 -3.16
C PHE A 46 -5.95 -1.82 -2.89
N GLY A 47 -5.10 -1.74 -1.89
CA GLY A 47 -4.28 -2.86 -1.48
C GLY A 47 -3.78 -2.69 -0.06
N PHE A 48 -2.95 -3.62 0.38
CA PHE A 48 -2.37 -3.59 1.71
C PHE A 48 -0.86 -3.80 1.62
N VAL A 49 -0.14 -3.07 2.45
CA VAL A 49 1.31 -3.22 2.58
C VAL A 49 1.61 -3.47 4.05
N GLU A 50 2.46 -4.45 4.32
CA GLU A 50 2.92 -4.71 5.68
C GLU A 50 4.40 -4.38 5.76
N MET A 51 4.74 -3.48 6.67
CA MET A 51 6.12 -3.08 6.90
C MET A 51 6.74 -3.98 7.95
N LEU A 52 8.07 -4.09 7.96
CA LEU A 52 8.77 -4.89 8.97
C LEU A 52 8.79 -4.21 10.34
N ASN A 53 8.82 -2.89 10.35
CA ASN A 53 8.94 -2.11 11.59
C ASN A 53 7.81 -1.10 11.72
N ASP A 54 7.34 -0.89 12.96
CA ASP A 54 6.31 0.11 13.25
C ASP A 54 6.77 1.51 12.84
N ALA A 55 8.02 1.84 13.10
CA ALA A 55 8.57 3.14 12.74
C ALA A 55 8.53 3.38 11.23
N ASP A 56 8.83 2.34 10.46
CA ASP A 56 8.78 2.44 9.00
C ASP A 56 7.35 2.57 8.50
N ALA A 57 6.39 1.95 9.18
CA ALA A 57 4.98 2.09 8.84
C ALA A 57 4.54 3.55 9.02
N ALA A 58 4.92 4.16 10.13
CA ALA A 58 4.60 5.57 10.38
C ALA A 58 5.25 6.47 9.33
N THR A 59 6.50 6.19 8.98
CA THR A 59 7.22 6.93 7.94
C THR A 59 6.53 6.79 6.59
N ALA A 60 6.07 5.60 6.25
CA ALA A 60 5.39 5.35 4.99
C ALA A 60 4.09 6.15 4.90
N ILE A 61 3.32 6.20 5.97
CA ILE A 61 2.11 7.02 6.00
C ILE A 61 2.45 8.48 5.77
N ASP A 62 3.45 8.97 6.48
CA ASP A 62 3.83 10.39 6.42
C ASP A 62 4.39 10.78 5.04
N LYS A 63 5.25 9.95 4.47
CA LYS A 63 5.93 10.27 3.21
C LYS A 63 5.15 9.89 1.96
N LEU A 64 4.43 8.79 2.01
CA LEU A 64 3.83 8.22 0.80
C LEU A 64 2.36 8.53 0.64
N ASN A 65 1.68 8.98 1.70
CA ASN A 65 0.29 9.41 1.57
C ASN A 65 0.23 10.62 0.66
N GLY A 66 -0.56 10.54 -0.40
CA GLY A 66 -0.67 11.59 -1.40
C GLY A 66 0.45 11.59 -2.42
N SER A 67 1.38 10.62 -2.35
CA SER A 67 2.42 10.49 -3.36
C SER A 67 1.87 9.87 -4.63
N GLU A 68 2.58 10.07 -5.74
CA GLU A 68 2.14 9.55 -7.03
C GLU A 68 2.74 8.18 -7.29
N LEU A 69 1.89 7.23 -7.64
CA LEU A 69 2.30 5.89 -8.02
C LEU A 69 1.56 5.52 -9.30
N ASP A 70 2.30 5.23 -10.36
CA ASP A 70 1.75 4.90 -11.67
C ASP A 70 0.75 5.95 -12.19
N GLY A 71 1.06 7.22 -11.92
CA GLY A 71 0.26 8.33 -12.41
C GLY A 71 -0.94 8.70 -11.56
N ARG A 72 -1.11 8.08 -10.40
CA ARG A 72 -2.22 8.39 -9.50
C ARG A 72 -1.72 8.68 -8.09
N LYS A 73 -2.37 9.64 -7.45
CA LYS A 73 -2.07 9.93 -6.05
C LYS A 73 -2.72 8.88 -5.18
N ILE A 74 -1.90 8.17 -4.42
CA ILE A 74 -2.39 7.12 -3.54
C ILE A 74 -2.72 7.68 -2.16
N VAL A 75 -3.59 6.97 -1.44
CA VAL A 75 -3.93 7.28 -0.05
C VAL A 75 -3.31 6.19 0.80
N VAL A 76 -2.53 6.58 1.80
CA VAL A 76 -1.90 5.64 2.72
C VAL A 76 -2.39 5.92 4.13
N SER A 77 -2.91 4.91 4.79
CA SER A 77 -3.35 5.02 6.16
C SER A 77 -3.07 3.73 6.91
N GLU A 78 -3.16 3.79 8.23
CA GLU A 78 -2.97 2.60 9.04
C GLU A 78 -4.15 1.66 8.84
N ALA A 79 -3.86 0.40 8.52
CA ALA A 79 -4.89 -0.63 8.42
C ALA A 79 -5.08 -1.24 9.80
N ARG A 80 -6.23 -1.02 10.39
CA ARG A 80 -6.54 -1.57 11.71
C ARG A 80 -7.09 -2.98 11.58
N PRO A 81 -6.73 -3.87 12.49
CA PRO A 81 -7.33 -5.19 12.47
C PRO A 81 -8.84 -5.07 12.67
N LYS A 82 -9.54 -5.94 11.98
CA LYS A 82 -10.99 -6.00 12.12
C LYS A 82 -11.34 -6.55 13.49
N GLN A 83 -12.20 -5.87 14.15
CA GLN A 83 -12.67 -6.30 15.47
C GLN A 83 -14.04 -6.95 15.41
#